data_3d58b30a05325d019332e7c487b50e82
#
_entry.id   3d58b30a05325d019332e7c487b50e82
#
_cell.length_a   1.000
_cell.length_b   1.000
_cell.length_c   1.000
_cell.angle_alpha   90.00
_cell.angle_beta   90.00
_cell.angle_gamma   90.00
#
_symmetry.space_group_name_H-M   'P 1'
#
loop_
_entity.id
_entity.type
_entity.pdbx_description
1 polymer ?
#
loop_
_entity_poly.entity_id
_entity_poly.type
_entity_poly.pdbx_seq_one_letter_code
_entity_poly.pdbx_strand_id
1 'polypeptide(L)'
;MKNKAQILVKRPVGFPTKETWSLEESLIPELNSGEILIENHYISLDPAMRGWINNTRSYIPPVELNSVMRSGSVGKVIQVNGTTKFKIGDYVSGWGGVQLYSISDGEGYFKVDPNKAPIPKYLGILGMPGMTAYFGLLEVGKLKKD
;
A
#
# COMPACT_ATOMS: atom_id res chain seq x y z
N MET A 1 -1.14 -21.14 3.67
CA MET A 1 -0.55 -19.93 4.31
C MET A 1 -1.69 -19.07 4.81
N LYS A 2 -1.56 -18.38 5.96
CA LYS A 2 -2.60 -17.49 6.52
C LYS A 2 -2.19 -16.04 6.38
N ASN A 3 -3.11 -15.21 5.92
CA ASN A 3 -3.01 -13.77 5.95
C ASN A 3 -3.58 -13.22 7.26
N LYS A 4 -3.04 -12.11 7.74
CA LYS A 4 -3.64 -11.26 8.79
C LYS A 4 -3.83 -9.87 8.20
N ALA A 5 -5.06 -9.35 8.30
CA ALA A 5 -5.42 -8.08 7.71
C ALA A 5 -6.21 -7.20 8.70
N GLN A 6 -5.95 -5.92 8.65
CA GLN A 6 -6.72 -4.92 9.38
C GLN A 6 -7.93 -4.51 8.56
N ILE A 7 -9.11 -4.85 9.02
CA ILE A 7 -10.39 -4.60 8.34
C ILE A 7 -11.06 -3.36 8.93
N LEU A 8 -11.58 -2.49 8.07
CA LEU A 8 -12.44 -1.37 8.48
C LEU A 8 -13.87 -1.89 8.70
N VAL A 9 -14.29 -2.02 9.95
CA VAL A 9 -15.63 -2.56 10.28
C VAL A 9 -16.64 -1.48 10.65
N LYS A 10 -16.17 -0.30 11.05
CA LYS A 10 -17.03 0.82 11.44
C LYS A 10 -16.39 2.15 11.04
N ARG A 11 -17.18 3.07 10.53
CA ARG A 11 -16.68 4.42 10.24
C ARG A 11 -16.60 5.23 11.54
N PRO A 12 -15.44 5.82 11.87
CA PRO A 12 -15.28 6.56 13.11
C PRO A 12 -15.96 7.94 13.02
N VAL A 13 -16.55 8.34 14.14
CA VAL A 13 -16.93 9.73 14.39
C VAL A 13 -15.85 10.32 15.32
N GLY A 14 -15.13 11.35 14.86
CA GLY A 14 -13.95 11.86 15.58
C GLY A 14 -12.73 10.96 15.38
N PHE A 15 -12.00 10.62 16.43
CA PHE A 15 -10.85 9.75 16.38
C PHE A 15 -11.25 8.28 16.18
N PRO A 16 -10.52 7.51 15.34
CA PRO A 16 -10.69 6.07 15.24
C PRO A 16 -10.41 5.40 16.59
N THR A 17 -11.29 4.49 16.99
CA THR A 17 -11.16 3.68 18.20
C THR A 17 -10.91 2.22 17.84
N LYS A 18 -10.72 1.36 18.84
CA LYS A 18 -10.61 -0.09 18.61
C LYS A 18 -11.83 -0.66 17.88
N GLU A 19 -13.00 -0.10 18.09
CA GLU A 19 -14.26 -0.53 17.43
C GLU A 19 -14.29 -0.23 15.91
N THR A 20 -13.40 0.67 15.44
CA THR A 20 -13.29 0.98 14.01
C THR A 20 -12.73 -0.20 13.22
N TRP A 21 -12.01 -1.10 13.89
CA TRP A 21 -11.14 -2.09 13.29
C TRP A 21 -11.44 -3.51 13.75
N SER A 22 -11.25 -4.47 12.86
CA SER A 22 -11.11 -5.89 13.17
C SER A 22 -9.78 -6.39 12.62
N LEU A 23 -9.05 -7.17 13.40
CA LEU A 23 -7.90 -7.93 12.90
C LEU A 23 -8.38 -9.32 12.52
N GLU A 24 -8.36 -9.62 11.24
CA GLU A 24 -8.90 -10.88 10.72
C GLU A 24 -7.79 -11.77 10.16
N GLU A 25 -7.95 -13.09 10.37
CA GLU A 25 -7.12 -14.12 9.75
C GLU A 25 -7.93 -14.85 8.69
N SER A 26 -7.33 -15.03 7.51
CA SER A 26 -7.92 -15.78 6.42
C SER A 26 -6.88 -16.69 5.74
N LEU A 27 -7.33 -17.73 5.07
CA LEU A 27 -6.46 -18.47 4.16
C LEU A 27 -6.20 -17.60 2.93
N ILE A 28 -4.95 -17.63 2.45
CA ILE A 28 -4.61 -17.02 1.17
C ILE A 28 -5.20 -17.89 0.08
N PRO A 29 -6.07 -17.35 -0.80
CA PRO A 29 -6.63 -18.12 -1.91
C PRO A 29 -5.55 -18.48 -2.95
N GLU A 30 -5.86 -19.40 -3.84
CA GLU A 30 -5.03 -19.68 -5.01
C GLU A 30 -5.00 -18.46 -5.94
N LEU A 31 -3.83 -18.23 -6.52
CA LEU A 31 -3.67 -17.13 -7.47
C LEU A 31 -4.35 -17.45 -8.79
N ASN A 32 -5.06 -16.48 -9.35
CA ASN A 32 -5.51 -16.52 -10.73
C ASN A 32 -4.33 -16.32 -11.69
N SER A 33 -4.55 -16.65 -12.97
CA SER A 33 -3.53 -16.41 -14.01
C SER A 33 -3.20 -14.92 -14.13
N GLY A 34 -1.92 -14.59 -14.09
CA GLY A 34 -1.41 -13.22 -14.13
C GLY A 34 -1.22 -12.57 -12.75
N GLU A 35 -1.65 -13.24 -11.68
CA GLU A 35 -1.51 -12.69 -10.33
C GLU A 35 -0.18 -13.05 -9.66
N ILE A 36 0.19 -12.20 -8.72
CA ILE A 36 1.35 -12.34 -7.84
C ILE A 36 0.91 -12.28 -6.38
N LEU A 37 1.60 -13.03 -5.53
CA LEU A 37 1.50 -12.94 -4.08
C LEU A 37 2.69 -12.16 -3.55
N ILE A 38 2.41 -11.13 -2.78
CA ILE A 38 3.40 -10.24 -2.18
C ILE A 38 3.37 -10.40 -0.67
N GLU A 39 4.52 -10.70 -0.06
CA GLU A 39 4.73 -10.59 1.37
C GLU A 39 5.06 -9.13 1.69
N ASN A 40 4.15 -8.43 2.38
CA ASN A 40 4.32 -7.03 2.75
C ASN A 40 5.28 -6.92 3.95
N HIS A 41 6.43 -6.29 3.74
CA HIS A 41 7.44 -6.10 4.78
C HIS A 41 7.21 -4.79 5.55
N TYR A 42 6.74 -3.75 4.86
CA TYR A 42 6.42 -2.45 5.44
C TYR A 42 5.14 -1.89 4.83
N ILE A 43 4.42 -1.16 5.63
CA ILE A 43 3.25 -0.37 5.22
C ILE A 43 3.47 1.09 5.55
N SER A 44 2.84 1.99 4.79
CA SER A 44 2.83 3.42 5.08
C SER A 44 1.61 3.77 5.92
N LEU A 45 1.81 4.54 6.98
CA LEU A 45 0.74 5.14 7.77
C LEU A 45 0.68 6.63 7.47
N ASP A 46 -0.29 7.02 6.66
CA ASP A 46 -0.40 8.36 6.11
C ASP A 46 -1.57 9.13 6.73
N PRO A 47 -1.44 10.46 7.00
CA PRO A 47 -2.55 11.27 7.47
C PRO A 47 -3.81 11.20 6.58
N ALA A 48 -3.63 11.02 5.27
CA ALA A 48 -4.72 10.88 4.30
C ALA A 48 -5.63 9.67 4.61
N MET A 49 -5.12 8.62 5.27
CA MET A 49 -5.88 7.43 5.66
C MET A 49 -7.08 7.81 6.54
N ARG A 50 -6.98 8.87 7.37
CA ARG A 50 -8.11 9.36 8.16
C ARG A 50 -9.27 9.82 7.27
N GLY A 51 -8.98 10.45 6.14
CA GLY A 51 -9.98 10.85 5.16
C GLY A 51 -10.58 9.65 4.41
N TRP A 52 -9.77 8.65 4.09
CA TRP A 52 -10.20 7.48 3.30
C TRP A 52 -11.22 6.59 4.03
N ILE A 53 -11.28 6.64 5.36
CA ILE A 53 -12.27 5.89 6.15
C ILE A 53 -13.58 6.65 6.40
N ASN A 54 -13.70 7.88 5.88
CA ASN A 54 -14.95 8.63 5.88
C ASN A 54 -15.78 8.29 4.63
N ASN A 55 -17.11 8.31 4.75
CA ASN A 55 -18.00 8.18 3.59
C ASN A 55 -18.31 9.56 3.00
N THR A 56 -17.27 10.25 2.55
CA THR A 56 -17.38 11.59 1.96
C THR A 56 -16.69 11.63 0.61
N ARG A 57 -17.15 12.52 -0.27
CA ARG A 57 -16.48 12.74 -1.57
C ARG A 57 -15.04 13.21 -1.35
N SER A 58 -14.10 12.55 -2.01
CA SER A 58 -12.67 12.85 -1.98
C SER A 58 -12.06 12.58 -3.35
N TYR A 59 -10.75 12.84 -3.51
CA TYR A 59 -9.98 12.51 -4.73
C TYR A 59 -9.83 11.01 -4.99
N ILE A 60 -10.12 10.18 -4.00
CA ILE A 60 -10.12 8.72 -4.08
C ILE A 60 -11.39 8.18 -3.41
N PRO A 61 -12.00 7.09 -3.90
CA PRO A 61 -13.14 6.47 -3.24
C PRO A 61 -12.81 6.08 -1.79
N PRO A 62 -13.77 6.19 -0.87
CA PRO A 62 -13.56 5.74 0.51
C PRO A 62 -13.24 4.23 0.56
N VAL A 63 -12.56 3.81 1.61
CA VAL A 63 -12.39 2.38 1.91
C VAL A 63 -13.76 1.81 2.25
N GLU A 64 -14.13 0.70 1.62
CA GLU A 64 -15.40 0.04 1.89
C GLU A 64 -15.40 -0.59 3.29
N LEU A 65 -16.58 -0.66 3.92
CA LEU A 65 -16.73 -1.42 5.17
C LEU A 65 -16.49 -2.91 4.90
N ASN A 66 -15.93 -3.58 5.86
CA ASN A 66 -15.51 -4.99 5.82
C ASN A 66 -14.42 -5.28 4.77
N SER A 67 -13.66 -4.25 4.39
CA SER A 67 -12.51 -4.38 3.50
C SER A 67 -11.20 -4.08 4.22
N VAL A 68 -10.10 -4.61 3.67
CA VAL A 68 -8.75 -4.32 4.15
C VAL A 68 -8.49 -2.82 4.10
N MET A 69 -7.96 -2.26 5.18
CA MET A 69 -7.56 -0.85 5.21
C MET A 69 -6.52 -0.57 4.14
N ARG A 70 -6.82 0.38 3.27
CA ARG A 70 -5.90 0.83 2.20
C ARG A 70 -4.64 1.43 2.79
N SER A 71 -3.48 0.99 2.25
CA SER A 71 -2.16 1.52 2.60
C SER A 71 -1.18 1.28 1.47
N GLY A 72 -0.25 2.19 1.29
CA GLY A 72 0.96 1.89 0.54
C GLY A 72 1.75 0.79 1.24
N SER A 73 2.37 -0.09 0.48
CA SER A 73 3.22 -1.16 0.99
C SER A 73 4.49 -1.32 0.15
N VAL A 74 5.51 -1.88 0.78
CA VAL A 74 6.67 -2.42 0.09
C VAL A 74 6.95 -3.82 0.62
N GLY A 75 7.18 -4.75 -0.28
CA GLY A 75 7.33 -6.15 0.06
C GLY A 75 8.03 -6.95 -1.03
N LYS A 76 7.99 -8.26 -0.90
CA LYS A 76 8.65 -9.20 -1.78
C LYS A 76 7.64 -10.11 -2.47
N VAL A 77 7.77 -10.29 -3.76
CA VAL A 77 7.00 -11.27 -4.51
C VAL A 77 7.46 -12.66 -4.11
N ILE A 78 6.55 -13.46 -3.58
CA ILE A 78 6.83 -14.82 -3.09
C ILE A 78 6.17 -15.92 -3.93
N GLN A 79 5.14 -15.57 -4.72
CA GLN A 79 4.50 -16.50 -5.65
C GLN A 79 4.02 -15.72 -6.89
N VAL A 80 3.98 -16.43 -8.02
CA VAL A 80 3.52 -15.91 -9.33
C VAL A 80 2.72 -17.01 -9.99
N ASN A 81 1.59 -16.68 -10.61
CA ASN A 81 0.85 -17.60 -11.46
C ASN A 81 0.73 -17.04 -12.89
N GLY A 82 1.29 -17.77 -13.85
CA GLY A 82 1.29 -17.36 -15.27
C GLY A 82 2.31 -16.27 -15.61
N THR A 83 2.03 -15.51 -16.68
CA THR A 83 2.95 -14.48 -17.20
C THR A 83 2.67 -13.14 -16.55
N THR A 84 3.66 -12.58 -15.88
CA THR A 84 3.61 -11.25 -15.26
C THR A 84 4.91 -10.50 -15.53
N LYS A 85 4.90 -9.18 -15.29
CA LYS A 85 6.12 -8.34 -15.31
C LYS A 85 7.03 -8.56 -14.09
N PHE A 86 6.57 -9.34 -13.10
CA PHE A 86 7.30 -9.61 -11.86
C PHE A 86 7.77 -11.05 -11.79
N LYS A 87 8.79 -11.30 -10.96
CA LYS A 87 9.35 -12.62 -10.69
C LYS A 87 9.38 -12.85 -9.18
N ILE A 88 9.34 -14.11 -8.75
CA ILE A 88 9.59 -14.50 -7.36
C ILE A 88 10.95 -13.91 -6.94
N GLY A 89 10.97 -13.25 -5.80
CA GLY A 89 12.15 -12.57 -5.27
C GLY A 89 12.25 -11.08 -5.60
N ASP A 90 11.48 -10.56 -6.56
CA ASP A 90 11.41 -9.11 -6.82
C ASP A 90 10.88 -8.38 -5.59
N TYR A 91 11.50 -7.27 -5.25
CA TYR A 91 10.93 -6.30 -4.32
C TYR A 91 10.05 -5.32 -5.08
N VAL A 92 8.87 -5.04 -4.51
CA VAL A 92 7.85 -4.21 -5.15
C VAL A 92 7.24 -3.23 -4.16
N SER A 93 6.85 -2.06 -4.65
CA SER A 93 6.08 -1.06 -3.91
C SER A 93 4.76 -0.79 -4.63
N GLY A 94 3.67 -0.67 -3.88
CA GLY A 94 2.32 -0.45 -4.40
C GLY A 94 1.28 -0.37 -3.30
N TRP A 95 0.03 -0.72 -3.60
CA TRP A 95 -1.11 -0.60 -2.70
C TRP A 95 -1.48 -1.95 -2.06
N GLY A 96 -0.60 -2.50 -1.21
CA GLY A 96 -0.83 -3.80 -0.58
C GLY A 96 -1.82 -3.80 0.59
N GLY A 97 -2.17 -2.64 1.11
CA GLY A 97 -3.06 -2.52 2.27
C GLY A 97 -2.39 -2.91 3.59
N VAL A 98 -3.13 -2.77 4.69
CA VAL A 98 -2.66 -3.12 6.05
C VAL A 98 -2.88 -4.61 6.27
N GLN A 99 -2.00 -5.43 5.73
CA GLN A 99 -2.04 -6.90 5.80
C GLN A 99 -0.66 -7.51 5.57
N LEU A 100 -0.48 -8.77 5.99
CA LEU A 100 0.79 -9.46 5.81
C LEU A 100 1.06 -9.84 4.36
N TYR A 101 0.03 -10.28 3.66
CA TYR A 101 0.14 -10.74 2.27
C TYR A 101 -0.92 -10.04 1.42
N SER A 102 -0.56 -9.65 0.20
CA SER A 102 -1.48 -9.10 -0.78
C SER A 102 -1.38 -9.83 -2.12
N ILE A 103 -2.52 -10.06 -2.76
CA ILE A 103 -2.61 -10.58 -4.12
C ILE A 103 -2.86 -9.41 -5.05
N SER A 104 -2.21 -9.39 -6.21
CA SER A 104 -2.36 -8.35 -7.23
C SER A 104 -2.06 -8.91 -8.61
N ASP A 105 -2.69 -8.35 -9.64
CA ASP A 105 -2.31 -8.51 -11.04
C ASP A 105 -1.03 -7.73 -11.41
N GLY A 106 -0.48 -7.01 -10.43
CA GLY A 106 0.71 -6.17 -10.58
C GLY A 106 0.41 -4.76 -11.07
N GLU A 107 -0.83 -4.41 -11.38
CA GLU A 107 -1.16 -3.03 -11.73
C GLU A 107 -0.94 -2.11 -10.52
N GLY A 108 -0.38 -0.92 -10.77
CA GLY A 108 -0.02 0.02 -9.70
C GLY A 108 1.18 -0.40 -8.84
N TYR A 109 1.82 -1.53 -9.15
CA TYR A 109 3.08 -1.92 -8.51
C TYR A 109 4.28 -1.65 -9.41
N PHE A 110 5.39 -1.27 -8.79
CA PHE A 110 6.69 -1.09 -9.46
C PHE A 110 7.81 -1.76 -8.69
N LYS A 111 8.83 -2.21 -9.42
CA LYS A 111 10.02 -2.83 -8.81
C LYS A 111 10.82 -1.78 -8.07
N VAL A 112 11.35 -2.18 -6.92
CA VAL A 112 12.30 -1.40 -6.13
C VAL A 112 13.58 -2.20 -5.95
N ASP A 113 14.70 -1.50 -5.86
CA ASP A 113 16.03 -2.14 -5.74
C ASP A 113 16.55 -2.00 -4.32
N PRO A 114 16.59 -3.08 -3.52
CA PRO A 114 17.09 -3.03 -2.15
C PRO A 114 18.60 -2.72 -2.05
N ASN A 115 19.34 -2.86 -3.17
CA ASN A 115 20.77 -2.52 -3.20
C ASN A 115 21.01 -1.01 -3.37
N LYS A 116 20.02 -0.28 -3.93
CA LYS A 116 20.11 1.18 -4.10
C LYS A 116 19.70 1.94 -2.84
N ALA A 117 18.71 1.42 -2.11
CA ALA A 117 18.26 2.01 -0.85
C ALA A 117 17.51 0.99 0.01
N PRO A 118 17.50 1.15 1.35
CA PRO A 118 16.63 0.39 2.22
C PRO A 118 15.16 0.48 1.75
N ILE A 119 14.49 -0.68 1.66
CA ILE A 119 13.15 -0.76 1.04
C ILE A 119 12.08 0.14 1.66
N PRO A 120 12.06 0.47 2.98
CA PRO A 120 11.07 1.41 3.52
C PRO A 120 11.22 2.84 2.97
N LYS A 121 12.39 3.22 2.41
CA LYS A 121 12.58 4.52 1.76
C LYS A 121 11.69 4.73 0.53
N TYR A 122 11.27 3.64 -0.12
CA TYR A 122 10.36 3.67 -1.26
C TYR A 122 8.90 4.01 -0.88
N LEU A 123 8.56 3.98 0.40
CA LEU A 123 7.29 4.51 0.91
C LEU A 123 7.37 5.99 1.32
N GLY A 124 8.56 6.55 1.37
CA GLY A 124 8.82 7.93 1.79
C GLY A 124 9.53 8.74 0.71
N ILE A 125 10.82 9.05 0.94
CA ILE A 125 11.61 9.96 0.10
C ILE A 125 11.78 9.48 -1.35
N LEU A 126 11.82 8.18 -1.60
CA LEU A 126 11.90 7.59 -2.94
C LEU A 126 10.53 7.19 -3.49
N GLY A 127 9.45 7.57 -2.83
CA GLY A 127 8.07 7.34 -3.22
C GLY A 127 7.29 8.64 -3.40
N MET A 128 5.97 8.53 -3.23
CA MET A 128 5.04 9.66 -3.42
C MET A 128 5.36 10.88 -2.56
N PRO A 129 5.69 10.78 -1.25
CA PRO A 129 6.02 11.94 -0.44
C PRO A 129 7.25 12.71 -0.95
N GLY A 130 8.30 11.98 -1.36
CA GLY A 130 9.51 12.58 -1.93
C GLY A 130 9.25 13.26 -3.27
N MET A 131 8.50 12.62 -4.16
CA MET A 131 8.10 13.22 -5.45
C MET A 131 7.22 14.46 -5.23
N THR A 132 6.30 14.42 -4.29
CA THR A 132 5.45 15.56 -3.94
C THR A 132 6.30 16.75 -3.46
N ALA A 133 7.26 16.50 -2.58
CA ALA A 133 8.17 17.53 -2.10
C ALA A 133 9.05 18.07 -3.23
N TYR A 134 9.62 17.19 -4.06
CA TYR A 134 10.49 17.58 -5.17
C TYR A 134 9.76 18.50 -6.16
N PHE A 135 8.66 18.03 -6.72
CA PHE A 135 7.92 18.82 -7.71
C PHE A 135 7.25 20.04 -7.09
N GLY A 136 6.73 19.92 -5.87
CA GLY A 136 6.13 21.05 -5.13
C GLY A 136 7.12 22.18 -4.90
N LEU A 137 8.34 21.90 -4.52
CA LEU A 137 9.36 22.92 -4.26
C LEU A 137 10.01 23.45 -5.54
N LEU A 138 10.41 22.57 -6.45
CA LEU A 138 11.21 22.97 -7.60
C LEU A 138 10.36 23.47 -8.76
N GLU A 139 9.28 22.73 -9.11
CA GLU A 139 8.48 23.07 -10.29
C GLU A 139 7.36 24.07 -9.98
N VAL A 140 6.67 23.90 -8.86
CA VAL A 140 5.55 24.76 -8.47
C VAL A 140 6.04 25.98 -7.68
N GLY A 141 6.79 25.73 -6.61
CA GLY A 141 7.33 26.76 -5.72
C GLY A 141 8.49 27.57 -6.33
N LYS A 142 9.13 27.02 -7.39
CA LYS A 142 10.27 27.65 -8.08
C LYS A 142 11.34 28.13 -7.09
N LEU A 143 11.71 27.24 -6.17
CA LEU A 143 12.73 27.50 -5.15
C LEU A 143 13.97 28.07 -5.81
N LYS A 144 14.42 29.25 -5.37
CA LYS A 144 15.64 29.90 -5.84
C LYS A 144 16.77 29.56 -4.87
N LYS A 145 17.98 29.43 -5.39
CA LYS A 145 19.18 29.49 -4.56
C LYS A 145 19.37 30.94 -4.13
N ASP A 146 19.56 31.19 -2.85
CA ASP A 146 20.06 32.45 -2.30
C ASP A 146 21.51 32.64 -2.72
#